data_1801600d849b65dd34c8ef4b085ce296
#
_entry.id   1801600d849b65dd34c8ef4b085ce296
#
_cell.length_a   1.000
_cell.length_b   1.000
_cell.length_c   1.000
_cell.angle_alpha   90.00
_cell.angle_beta   90.00
_cell.angle_gamma   90.00
#
_symmetry.space_group_name_H-M   'P 1'
#
loop_
_entity.id
_entity.type
_entity.pdbx_description
1 polymer ?
#
loop_
_entity_poly.entity_id
_entity_poly.type
_entity_poly.pdbx_seq_one_letter_code
_entity_poly.pdbx_strand_id
1 'polypeptide(L)'
;TWYLLIRNVLKGENTLLVGPTGSGKTELVSHIAKALSKPLNIQDMGTVQDAQSALLGVHRLNKDGHSAFDYAPFVSHIQAEGIVLLDELNRAPLSAANILFPCLDSRRYLPVDVACDDCERHINVNPKCVFIATANLGAEYSGTTQIDRALLDRFFPIELDYPSEKAETNVLVLRTGVNEKTAKAIVKVSKTIRQQYKEQELSNVISVRHTLQVASLIKDGFDTVGALEKVIMPLFDDAIGMSERTKVKSIIAAN
;
A
#
# COMPACT_ATOMS: atom_id res chain seq x y z
N THR A 1 -4.57 -6.00 -14.86
CA THR A 1 -3.88 -5.06 -13.94
C THR A 1 -2.42 -4.86 -14.33
N TRP A 2 -1.58 -5.92 -14.34
CA TRP A 2 -0.15 -5.87 -14.67
C TRP A 2 0.16 -5.10 -15.97
N TYR A 3 -0.52 -5.47 -17.08
CA TYR A 3 -0.35 -4.81 -18.38
C TYR A 3 -0.67 -3.31 -18.34
N LEU A 4 -1.78 -2.93 -17.68
CA LEU A 4 -2.19 -1.53 -17.58
C LEU A 4 -1.18 -0.71 -16.79
N LEU A 5 -0.68 -1.24 -15.68
CA LEU A 5 0.29 -0.53 -14.86
C LEU A 5 1.63 -0.35 -15.58
N ILE A 6 2.13 -1.38 -16.29
CA ILE A 6 3.31 -1.25 -17.15
C ILE A 6 3.10 -0.19 -18.24
N ARG A 7 1.97 -0.26 -18.95
CA ARG A 7 1.61 0.71 -19.99
C ARG A 7 1.64 2.14 -19.42
N ASN A 8 1.04 2.35 -18.26
CA ASN A 8 0.97 3.68 -17.64
C ASN A 8 2.37 4.18 -17.24
N VAL A 9 3.20 3.33 -16.64
CA VAL A 9 4.60 3.68 -16.30
C VAL A 9 5.39 4.05 -17.55
N LEU A 10 5.25 3.31 -18.66
CA LEU A 10 5.96 3.59 -19.91
C LEU A 10 5.46 4.88 -20.60
N LYS A 11 4.20 5.25 -20.39
CA LYS A 11 3.62 6.50 -20.92
C LYS A 11 3.78 7.70 -19.99
N GLY A 12 4.32 7.54 -18.80
CA GLY A 12 4.43 8.60 -17.81
C GLY A 12 3.08 8.99 -17.19
N GLU A 13 2.07 8.09 -17.24
CA GLU A 13 0.74 8.33 -16.67
C GLU A 13 0.72 7.99 -15.17
N ASN A 14 0.35 8.95 -14.33
CA ASN A 14 0.18 8.71 -12.89
C ASN A 14 -0.93 7.68 -12.66
N THR A 15 -0.71 6.74 -11.74
CA THR A 15 -1.63 5.62 -11.52
C THR A 15 -1.99 5.49 -10.05
N LEU A 16 -3.28 5.32 -9.73
CA LEU A 16 -3.77 5.01 -8.40
C LEU A 16 -4.19 3.54 -8.32
N LEU A 17 -3.53 2.77 -7.48
CA LEU A 17 -3.91 1.39 -7.16
C LEU A 17 -4.86 1.38 -5.97
N VAL A 18 -6.09 0.95 -6.20
CA VAL A 18 -7.15 0.87 -5.20
C VAL A 18 -7.44 -0.58 -4.88
N GLY A 19 -7.59 -0.93 -3.62
CA GLY A 19 -7.96 -2.29 -3.23
C GLY A 19 -7.78 -2.56 -1.74
N PRO A 20 -8.17 -3.75 -1.28
CA PRO A 20 -8.15 -4.10 0.13
C PRO A 20 -6.73 -4.14 0.70
N THR A 21 -6.63 -3.98 2.02
CA THR A 21 -5.35 -4.10 2.73
C THR A 21 -4.74 -5.49 2.51
N GLY A 22 -3.42 -5.51 2.25
CA GLY A 22 -2.69 -6.77 2.05
C GLY A 22 -3.01 -7.51 0.75
N SER A 23 -3.60 -6.84 -0.25
CA SER A 23 -3.77 -7.38 -1.62
C SER A 23 -2.49 -7.38 -2.45
N GLY A 24 -1.39 -6.79 -1.93
CA GLY A 24 -0.09 -6.78 -2.61
C GLY A 24 0.16 -5.57 -3.50
N LYS A 25 -0.52 -4.43 -3.30
CA LYS A 25 -0.35 -3.19 -4.09
C LYS A 25 1.10 -2.73 -4.17
N THR A 26 1.74 -2.51 -3.03
CA THR A 26 3.13 -2.07 -2.93
C THR A 26 4.11 -3.09 -3.53
N GLU A 27 3.85 -4.39 -3.33
CA GLU A 27 4.65 -5.47 -3.90
C GLU A 27 4.55 -5.51 -5.43
N LEU A 28 3.35 -5.27 -5.97
CA LEU A 28 3.11 -5.17 -7.41
C LEU A 28 3.96 -4.06 -8.04
N VAL A 29 3.98 -2.88 -7.41
CA VAL A 29 4.80 -1.75 -7.88
C VAL A 29 6.28 -2.09 -7.83
N SER A 30 6.74 -2.72 -6.74
CA SER A 30 8.14 -3.14 -6.59
C SER A 30 8.56 -4.14 -7.68
N HIS A 31 7.70 -5.09 -8.01
CA HIS A 31 7.98 -6.05 -9.10
C HIS A 31 8.01 -5.38 -10.47
N ILE A 32 7.13 -4.41 -10.73
CA ILE A 32 7.12 -3.67 -12.00
C ILE A 32 8.35 -2.78 -12.13
N ALA A 33 8.74 -2.09 -11.06
CA ALA A 33 9.95 -1.28 -11.05
C ALA A 33 11.18 -2.14 -11.40
N LYS A 34 11.31 -3.33 -10.80
CA LYS A 34 12.36 -4.30 -11.13
C LYS A 34 12.30 -4.77 -12.58
N ALA A 35 11.10 -5.15 -13.06
CA ALA A 35 10.92 -5.65 -14.42
C ALA A 35 11.26 -4.60 -15.49
N LEU A 36 11.03 -3.32 -15.17
CA LEU A 36 11.35 -2.19 -16.05
C LEU A 36 12.74 -1.59 -15.80
N SER A 37 13.50 -2.15 -14.85
CA SER A 37 14.80 -1.63 -14.40
C SER A 37 14.74 -0.13 -14.03
N LYS A 38 13.62 0.30 -13.42
CA LYS A 38 13.42 1.68 -12.95
C LYS A 38 13.67 1.79 -11.46
N PRO A 39 14.38 2.84 -11.00
CA PRO A 39 14.46 3.17 -9.58
C PRO A 39 13.06 3.32 -8.98
N LEU A 40 12.88 2.83 -7.76
CA LEU A 40 11.65 2.96 -6.98
C LEU A 40 11.94 3.69 -5.67
N ASN A 41 11.32 4.84 -5.49
CA ASN A 41 11.33 5.60 -4.26
C ASN A 41 9.95 5.52 -3.62
N ILE A 42 9.88 5.13 -2.35
CA ILE A 42 8.64 4.96 -1.62
C ILE A 42 8.48 6.10 -0.62
N GLN A 43 7.42 6.86 -0.76
CA GLN A 43 6.96 7.86 0.20
C GLN A 43 5.74 7.28 0.92
N ASP A 44 5.93 6.86 2.17
CA ASP A 44 4.83 6.41 3.03
C ASP A 44 4.00 7.61 3.47
N MET A 45 2.82 7.75 2.88
CA MET A 45 1.88 8.85 3.17
C MET A 45 1.09 8.59 4.44
N GLY A 46 1.01 7.34 4.89
CA GLY A 46 0.31 6.96 6.11
C GLY A 46 1.02 7.40 7.39
N THR A 47 2.32 7.67 7.34
CA THR A 47 3.13 8.15 8.47
C THR A 47 3.31 9.65 8.49
N VAL A 48 2.87 10.37 7.45
CA VAL A 48 3.02 11.82 7.35
C VAL A 48 2.09 12.53 8.33
N GLN A 49 2.66 13.18 9.34
CA GLN A 49 1.93 14.04 10.29
C GLN A 49 1.90 15.50 9.80
N ASP A 50 3.04 16.02 9.36
CA ASP A 50 3.17 17.33 8.75
C ASP A 50 3.64 17.20 7.30
N ALA A 51 2.78 17.63 6.38
CA ALA A 51 3.02 17.52 4.95
C ALA A 51 4.17 18.39 4.46
N GLN A 52 4.37 19.57 5.06
CA GLN A 52 5.47 20.46 4.66
C GLN A 52 6.81 19.82 4.98
N SER A 53 7.03 19.40 6.22
CA SER A 53 8.28 18.75 6.61
C SER A 53 8.57 17.49 5.80
N ALA A 54 7.53 16.68 5.53
CA ALA A 54 7.70 15.40 4.84
C ALA A 54 7.95 15.51 3.33
N LEU A 55 7.37 16.53 2.68
CA LEU A 55 7.42 16.68 1.23
C LEU A 55 8.33 17.81 0.77
N LEU A 56 8.44 18.89 1.55
CA LEU A 56 9.25 20.05 1.17
C LEU A 56 10.59 20.09 1.89
N GLY A 57 10.58 20.01 3.21
CA GLY A 57 11.78 20.10 4.04
C GLY A 57 11.58 20.91 5.31
N VAL A 58 12.67 21.16 6.00
CA VAL A 58 12.68 21.84 7.29
C VAL A 58 13.82 22.85 7.39
N HIS A 59 13.59 23.91 8.16
CA HIS A 59 14.66 24.82 8.56
C HIS A 59 15.48 24.19 9.69
N ARG A 60 16.80 24.24 9.56
CA ARG A 60 17.74 23.83 10.61
C ARG A 60 18.71 24.97 10.90
N LEU A 61 19.12 25.08 12.15
CA LEU A 61 20.26 25.91 12.53
C LEU A 61 21.54 25.11 12.32
N ASN A 62 22.48 25.67 11.56
CA ASN A 62 23.81 25.10 11.46
C ASN A 62 24.63 25.39 12.73
N LYS A 63 25.87 24.86 12.82
CA LYS A 63 26.73 25.05 13.99
C LYS A 63 27.12 26.51 14.26
N ASP A 64 27.04 27.35 13.24
CA ASP A 64 27.39 28.77 13.29
C ASP A 64 26.16 29.66 13.62
N GLY A 65 25.00 29.03 13.89
CA GLY A 65 23.75 29.73 14.23
C GLY A 65 22.99 30.30 13.04
N HIS A 66 23.39 30.00 11.80
CA HIS A 66 22.65 30.41 10.61
C HIS A 66 21.56 29.41 10.28
N SER A 67 20.40 29.91 9.84
CA SER A 67 19.32 29.07 9.34
C SER A 67 19.67 28.54 7.95
N ALA A 68 19.55 27.22 7.78
CA ALA A 68 19.67 26.55 6.49
C ALA A 68 18.39 25.74 6.24
N PHE A 69 17.97 25.63 4.98
CA PHE A 69 16.82 24.82 4.61
C PHE A 69 17.28 23.47 4.06
N ASP A 70 16.88 22.40 4.73
CA ASP A 70 17.16 21.03 4.32
C ASP A 70 15.93 20.49 3.58
N TYR A 71 16.07 20.24 2.28
CA TYR A 71 15.01 19.64 1.48
C TYR A 71 14.68 18.22 1.96
N ALA A 72 13.40 17.88 1.93
CA ALA A 72 12.96 16.51 2.19
C ALA A 72 13.49 15.55 1.11
N PRO A 73 13.70 14.26 1.43
CA PRO A 73 14.10 13.25 0.44
C PRO A 73 13.15 13.16 -0.77
N PHE A 74 11.88 13.48 -0.58
CA PHE A 74 10.87 13.54 -1.65
C PHE A 74 11.32 14.47 -2.80
N VAL A 75 11.96 15.60 -2.50
CA VAL A 75 12.47 16.54 -3.51
C VAL A 75 13.47 15.85 -4.45
N SER A 76 14.45 15.15 -3.90
CA SER A 76 15.41 14.42 -4.72
C SER A 76 14.77 13.28 -5.53
N HIS A 77 13.75 12.64 -4.96
CA HIS A 77 13.02 11.56 -5.63
C HIS A 77 12.28 12.03 -6.88
N ILE A 78 11.62 13.19 -6.82
CA ILE A 78 10.89 13.74 -7.97
C ILE A 78 11.80 14.34 -9.05
N GLN A 79 13.01 14.74 -8.68
CA GLN A 79 14.03 15.23 -9.62
C GLN A 79 14.76 14.09 -10.35
N ALA A 80 14.70 12.89 -9.81
CA ALA A 80 15.31 11.71 -10.42
C ALA A 80 14.38 11.03 -11.44
N GLU A 81 14.97 10.29 -12.38
CA GLU A 81 14.21 9.33 -13.20
C GLU A 81 13.76 8.15 -12.34
N GLY A 82 12.54 7.66 -12.52
CA GLY A 82 12.07 6.47 -11.81
C GLY A 82 10.59 6.49 -11.48
N ILE A 83 10.23 5.69 -10.50
CA ILE A 83 8.88 5.60 -9.95
C ILE A 83 8.89 6.16 -8.53
N VAL A 84 8.01 7.12 -8.26
CA VAL A 84 7.70 7.58 -6.92
C VAL A 84 6.37 6.96 -6.49
N LEU A 85 6.43 6.08 -5.50
CA LEU A 85 5.26 5.44 -4.91
C LEU A 85 4.79 6.26 -3.70
N LEU A 86 3.59 6.82 -3.81
CA LEU A 86 2.86 7.46 -2.70
C LEU A 86 2.02 6.38 -2.01
N ASP A 87 2.59 5.70 -1.02
CA ASP A 87 1.94 4.57 -0.37
C ASP A 87 0.93 5.04 0.69
N GLU A 88 -0.24 4.42 0.76
CA GLU A 88 -1.35 4.77 1.66
C GLU A 88 -1.82 6.24 1.53
N LEU A 89 -1.95 6.76 0.30
CA LEU A 89 -2.29 8.16 0.02
C LEU A 89 -3.57 8.63 0.73
N ASN A 90 -4.54 7.75 0.95
CA ASN A 90 -5.79 8.05 1.66
C ASN A 90 -5.62 8.29 3.18
N ARG A 91 -4.43 8.09 3.72
CA ARG A 91 -4.09 8.43 5.12
C ARG A 91 -3.33 9.74 5.26
N ALA A 92 -2.92 10.33 4.13
CA ALA A 92 -2.21 11.60 4.13
C ALA A 92 -3.09 12.73 4.70
N PRO A 93 -2.51 13.73 5.39
CA PRO A 93 -3.23 14.92 5.77
C PRO A 93 -3.69 15.69 4.51
N LEU A 94 -4.82 16.37 4.59
CA LEU A 94 -5.38 17.13 3.45
C LEU A 94 -4.40 18.16 2.87
N SER A 95 -3.53 18.73 3.70
CA SER A 95 -2.48 19.66 3.27
C SER A 95 -1.49 19.03 2.27
N ALA A 96 -1.27 17.71 2.33
CA ALA A 96 -0.41 17.02 1.38
C ALA A 96 -0.95 17.06 -0.07
N ALA A 97 -2.28 17.03 -0.24
CA ALA A 97 -2.90 17.14 -1.56
C ALA A 97 -2.53 18.46 -2.25
N ASN A 98 -2.58 19.59 -1.53
CA ASN A 98 -2.25 20.92 -2.05
C ASN A 98 -0.80 21.00 -2.53
N ILE A 99 0.13 20.36 -1.82
CA ILE A 99 1.54 20.28 -2.18
C ILE A 99 1.74 19.40 -3.42
N LEU A 100 1.01 18.29 -3.52
CA LEU A 100 1.15 17.32 -4.60
C LEU A 100 0.47 17.74 -5.90
N PHE A 101 -0.56 18.58 -5.87
CA PHE A 101 -1.29 18.98 -7.09
C PHE A 101 -0.41 19.46 -8.23
N PRO A 102 0.53 20.42 -8.04
CA PRO A 102 1.36 20.89 -9.15
C PRO A 102 2.36 19.84 -9.64
N CYS A 103 2.74 18.87 -8.80
CA CYS A 103 3.63 17.78 -9.21
C CYS A 103 2.94 16.77 -10.13
N LEU A 104 1.64 16.53 -9.87
CA LEU A 104 0.85 15.47 -10.51
C LEU A 104 0.16 15.92 -11.80
N ASP A 105 -0.02 17.20 -12.00
CA ASP A 105 -0.66 17.74 -13.21
C ASP A 105 0.37 18.15 -14.28
N SER A 106 -0.10 18.80 -15.35
CA SER A 106 0.73 19.22 -16.48
C SER A 106 1.83 20.22 -16.13
N ARG A 107 1.74 20.88 -14.98
CA ARG A 107 2.74 21.84 -14.51
C ARG A 107 4.04 21.19 -14.10
N ARG A 108 3.99 19.98 -13.54
CA ARG A 108 5.15 19.13 -13.20
C ARG A 108 6.22 19.86 -12.38
N TYR A 109 5.81 20.54 -11.30
CA TYR A 109 6.73 21.17 -10.36
C TYR A 109 6.24 21.07 -8.90
N LEU A 110 7.16 21.23 -7.96
CA LEU A 110 6.91 21.32 -6.52
C LEU A 110 7.21 22.74 -6.06
N PRO A 111 6.23 23.52 -5.56
CA PRO A 111 6.48 24.81 -4.94
C PRO A 111 7.04 24.62 -3.53
N VAL A 112 8.20 25.22 -3.21
CA VAL A 112 8.84 25.16 -1.89
C VAL A 112 8.94 26.59 -1.33
N ASP A 113 7.78 27.21 -1.12
CA ASP A 113 7.67 28.61 -0.69
C ASP A 113 8.24 28.84 0.73
N VAL A 114 8.36 27.77 1.51
CA VAL A 114 8.95 27.80 2.87
C VAL A 114 10.49 27.80 2.86
N ALA A 115 11.12 27.60 1.71
CA ALA A 115 12.58 27.61 1.62
C ALA A 115 13.17 29.01 1.82
N CYS A 116 14.43 29.10 2.22
CA CYS A 116 15.15 30.37 2.39
C CYS A 116 15.32 31.10 1.03
N ASP A 117 15.66 32.39 1.08
CA ASP A 117 15.72 33.23 -0.14
C ASP A 117 16.79 32.76 -1.13
N ASP A 118 17.88 32.17 -0.65
CA ASP A 118 18.97 31.61 -1.46
C ASP A 118 18.68 30.19 -1.96
N CYS A 119 17.51 29.61 -1.60
CA CYS A 119 17.15 28.24 -1.96
C CYS A 119 16.27 28.22 -3.22
N GLU A 120 16.34 27.11 -3.97
CA GLU A 120 15.44 26.90 -5.10
C GLU A 120 14.02 26.67 -4.60
N ARG A 121 13.08 27.54 -4.98
CA ARG A 121 11.66 27.46 -4.57
C ARG A 121 10.76 26.79 -5.59
N HIS A 122 11.26 26.54 -6.78
CA HIS A 122 10.52 25.95 -7.89
C HIS A 122 11.24 24.69 -8.38
N ILE A 123 10.91 23.56 -7.77
CA ILE A 123 11.56 22.28 -8.06
C ILE A 123 10.84 21.59 -9.22
N ASN A 124 11.49 21.43 -10.35
CA ASN A 124 10.90 20.72 -11.49
C ASN A 124 10.89 19.21 -11.25
N VAL A 125 9.74 18.58 -11.56
CA VAL A 125 9.62 17.12 -11.59
C VAL A 125 10.26 16.59 -12.86
N ASN A 126 11.16 15.60 -12.73
CA ASN A 126 11.80 14.98 -13.88
C ASN A 126 10.75 14.44 -14.87
N PRO A 127 10.89 14.71 -16.18
CA PRO A 127 9.94 14.21 -17.20
C PRO A 127 9.77 12.69 -17.21
N LYS A 128 10.80 11.95 -16.75
CA LYS A 128 10.77 10.49 -16.65
C LYS A 128 10.42 9.96 -15.25
N CYS A 129 10.06 10.84 -14.32
CA CYS A 129 9.51 10.49 -13.03
C CYS A 129 8.02 10.19 -13.19
N VAL A 130 7.55 9.03 -12.70
CA VAL A 130 6.15 8.60 -12.76
C VAL A 130 5.64 8.38 -11.36
N PHE A 131 4.48 8.93 -11.04
CA PHE A 131 3.85 8.71 -9.74
C PHE A 131 2.90 7.51 -9.79
N ILE A 132 3.04 6.64 -8.80
CA ILE A 132 2.06 5.60 -8.48
C ILE A 132 1.60 5.85 -7.06
N ALA A 133 0.29 5.85 -6.83
CA ALA A 133 -0.27 5.94 -5.49
C ALA A 133 -0.99 4.65 -5.13
N THR A 134 -1.04 4.31 -3.85
CA THR A 134 -1.90 3.25 -3.32
C THR A 134 -2.95 3.84 -2.38
N ALA A 135 -4.12 3.24 -2.38
CA ALA A 135 -5.18 3.57 -1.44
C ALA A 135 -5.99 2.33 -1.06
N ASN A 136 -6.44 2.31 0.19
CA ASN A 136 -7.45 1.37 0.66
C ASN A 136 -8.78 2.12 0.65
N LEU A 137 -9.70 1.78 -0.25
CA LEU A 137 -11.03 2.38 -0.32
C LEU A 137 -12.06 1.38 0.21
N GLY A 138 -12.87 1.83 1.15
CA GLY A 138 -13.93 1.05 1.77
C GLY A 138 -14.36 1.72 3.08
N ALA A 139 -15.63 1.62 3.42
CA ALA A 139 -16.19 2.19 4.66
C ALA A 139 -15.59 1.57 5.93
N GLU A 140 -14.98 0.40 5.80
CA GLU A 140 -14.37 -0.39 6.87
C GLU A 140 -12.99 0.12 7.33
N TYR A 141 -12.36 1.02 6.57
CA TYR A 141 -11.02 1.53 6.93
C TYR A 141 -11.14 2.76 7.83
N SER A 142 -11.13 2.54 9.13
CA SER A 142 -11.04 3.62 10.13
C SER A 142 -9.72 4.41 9.98
N GLY A 143 -9.78 5.73 10.10
CA GLY A 143 -8.60 6.61 9.97
C GLY A 143 -8.21 6.91 8.52
N THR A 144 -9.07 6.59 7.53
CA THR A 144 -8.90 7.05 6.15
C THR A 144 -9.74 8.30 5.92
N THR A 145 -9.12 9.34 5.37
CA THR A 145 -9.85 10.49 4.84
C THR A 145 -10.37 10.17 3.44
N GLN A 146 -11.53 10.72 3.07
CA GLN A 146 -11.90 10.73 1.65
C GLN A 146 -10.80 11.46 0.87
N ILE A 147 -10.18 10.76 -0.07
CA ILE A 147 -9.21 11.40 -0.97
C ILE A 147 -9.95 12.51 -1.72
N ASP A 148 -9.34 13.70 -1.76
CA ASP A 148 -9.86 14.83 -2.51
C ASP A 148 -10.13 14.40 -3.96
N ARG A 149 -11.32 14.72 -4.47
CA ARG A 149 -11.73 14.36 -5.82
C ARG A 149 -10.80 14.96 -6.89
N ALA A 150 -10.33 16.18 -6.66
CA ALA A 150 -9.37 16.81 -7.55
C ALA A 150 -8.01 16.09 -7.56
N LEU A 151 -7.63 15.44 -6.45
CA LEU A 151 -6.44 14.59 -6.41
C LEU A 151 -6.67 13.29 -7.18
N LEU A 152 -7.84 12.67 -7.04
CA LEU A 152 -8.20 11.44 -7.78
C LEU A 152 -8.18 11.66 -9.29
N ASP A 153 -8.68 12.80 -9.78
CA ASP A 153 -8.73 13.14 -11.21
C ASP A 153 -7.33 13.23 -11.87
N ARG A 154 -6.26 13.26 -11.08
CA ARG A 154 -4.87 13.29 -11.57
C ARG A 154 -4.24 11.91 -11.73
N PHE A 155 -4.98 10.87 -11.40
CA PHE A 155 -4.51 9.49 -11.49
C PHE A 155 -5.41 8.65 -12.41
N PHE A 156 -4.79 7.71 -13.09
CA PHE A 156 -5.49 6.62 -13.76
C PHE A 156 -5.81 5.54 -12.70
N PRO A 157 -7.09 5.30 -12.36
CA PRO A 157 -7.43 4.34 -11.32
C PRO A 157 -7.32 2.90 -11.83
N ILE A 158 -6.71 2.03 -11.06
CA ILE A 158 -6.66 0.58 -11.28
C ILE A 158 -7.10 -0.11 -10.00
N GLU A 159 -8.17 -0.88 -10.09
CA GLU A 159 -8.66 -1.66 -8.97
C GLU A 159 -7.92 -3.01 -8.87
N LEU A 160 -7.52 -3.35 -7.65
CA LEU A 160 -6.97 -4.64 -7.26
C LEU A 160 -7.89 -5.31 -6.26
N ASP A 161 -8.22 -6.57 -6.49
CA ASP A 161 -8.78 -7.47 -5.47
C ASP A 161 -7.66 -8.40 -4.94
N TYR A 162 -8.01 -9.27 -4.01
CA TYR A 162 -7.12 -10.35 -3.60
C TYR A 162 -6.70 -11.22 -4.78
N PRO A 163 -5.52 -11.83 -4.75
CA PRO A 163 -5.06 -12.70 -5.82
C PRO A 163 -5.99 -13.91 -5.99
N SER A 164 -6.03 -14.47 -7.20
CA SER A 164 -6.73 -15.73 -7.46
C SER A 164 -6.14 -16.86 -6.60
N GLU A 165 -6.93 -17.89 -6.29
CA GLU A 165 -6.48 -19.05 -5.50
C GLU A 165 -5.16 -19.63 -6.02
N LYS A 166 -5.03 -19.76 -7.35
CA LYS A 166 -3.80 -20.26 -7.98
C LYS A 166 -2.62 -19.32 -7.74
N ALA A 167 -2.83 -18.02 -7.86
CA ALA A 167 -1.78 -17.04 -7.64
C ALA A 167 -1.35 -16.99 -6.16
N GLU A 168 -2.30 -16.98 -5.23
CA GLU A 168 -2.01 -16.98 -3.80
C GLU A 168 -1.33 -18.27 -3.36
N THR A 169 -1.78 -19.44 -3.84
CA THR A 169 -1.11 -20.72 -3.60
C THR A 169 0.36 -20.67 -4.04
N ASN A 170 0.62 -20.16 -5.24
CA ASN A 170 1.99 -20.01 -5.75
C ASN A 170 2.84 -19.08 -4.86
N VAL A 171 2.25 -17.97 -4.40
CA VAL A 171 2.94 -17.04 -3.49
C VAL A 171 3.30 -17.74 -2.19
N LEU A 172 2.40 -18.51 -1.59
CA LEU A 172 2.67 -19.26 -0.34
C LEU A 172 3.81 -20.26 -0.55
N VAL A 173 3.75 -21.08 -1.60
CA VAL A 173 4.80 -22.06 -1.92
C VAL A 173 6.15 -21.40 -2.12
N LEU A 174 6.22 -20.34 -2.93
CA LEU A 174 7.47 -19.67 -3.26
C LEU A 174 8.09 -18.91 -2.09
N ARG A 175 7.26 -18.29 -1.24
CA ARG A 175 7.73 -17.45 -0.13
C ARG A 175 8.07 -18.23 1.14
N THR A 176 7.35 -19.31 1.41
CA THR A 176 7.49 -20.05 2.67
C THR A 176 8.05 -21.47 2.50
N GLY A 177 8.01 -22.02 1.29
CA GLY A 177 8.45 -23.39 1.02
C GLY A 177 7.49 -24.47 1.55
N VAL A 178 6.24 -24.14 1.88
CA VAL A 178 5.21 -25.16 2.18
C VAL A 178 4.83 -25.91 0.91
N ASN A 179 4.38 -27.16 1.07
CA ASN A 179 3.91 -27.94 -0.07
C ASN A 179 2.60 -27.37 -0.66
N GLU A 180 2.35 -27.65 -1.93
CA GLU A 180 1.21 -27.12 -2.66
C GLU A 180 -0.14 -27.54 -2.04
N LYS A 181 -0.25 -28.76 -1.49
CA LYS A 181 -1.47 -29.25 -0.84
C LYS A 181 -1.82 -28.41 0.38
N THR A 182 -0.85 -28.15 1.23
CA THR A 182 -1.01 -27.27 2.41
C THR A 182 -1.35 -25.85 2.00
N ALA A 183 -0.65 -25.28 1.00
CA ALA A 183 -0.93 -23.94 0.52
C ALA A 183 -2.38 -23.82 -0.01
N LYS A 184 -2.88 -24.81 -0.76
CA LYS A 184 -4.28 -24.85 -1.24
C LYS A 184 -5.28 -24.90 -0.09
N ALA A 185 -5.02 -25.66 0.98
CA ALA A 185 -5.89 -25.70 2.15
C ALA A 185 -5.97 -24.32 2.84
N ILE A 186 -4.83 -23.66 3.05
CA ILE A 186 -4.80 -22.31 3.63
C ILE A 186 -5.60 -21.33 2.76
N VAL A 187 -5.37 -21.33 1.44
CA VAL A 187 -6.04 -20.44 0.50
C VAL A 187 -7.55 -20.69 0.46
N LYS A 188 -7.99 -21.94 0.56
CA LYS A 188 -9.40 -22.31 0.59
C LYS A 188 -10.10 -21.72 1.81
N VAL A 189 -9.51 -21.88 3.01
CA VAL A 189 -10.01 -21.26 4.25
C VAL A 189 -10.09 -19.73 4.09
N SER A 190 -9.03 -19.10 3.61
CA SER A 190 -9.00 -17.65 3.45
C SER A 190 -10.05 -17.13 2.47
N LYS A 191 -10.29 -17.84 1.37
CA LYS A 191 -11.33 -17.51 0.40
C LYS A 191 -12.74 -17.58 1.03
N THR A 192 -13.03 -18.62 1.78
CA THR A 192 -14.32 -18.76 2.47
C THR A 192 -14.55 -17.60 3.45
N ILE A 193 -13.54 -17.23 4.23
CA ILE A 193 -13.64 -16.10 5.18
C ILE A 193 -13.81 -14.77 4.43
N ARG A 194 -13.06 -14.54 3.34
CA ARG A 194 -13.23 -13.35 2.50
C ARG A 194 -14.63 -13.26 1.87
N GLN A 195 -15.21 -14.40 1.50
CA GLN A 195 -16.56 -14.45 0.98
C GLN A 195 -17.59 -14.07 2.04
N GLN A 196 -17.49 -14.65 3.25
CA GLN A 196 -18.39 -14.32 4.35
C GLN A 196 -18.24 -12.85 4.82
N TYR A 197 -17.04 -12.29 4.74
CA TYR A 197 -16.84 -10.85 4.95
C TYR A 197 -17.58 -10.01 3.91
N LYS A 198 -17.51 -10.37 2.62
CA LYS A 198 -18.26 -9.68 1.54
C LYS A 198 -19.79 -9.79 1.73
N GLU A 199 -20.25 -10.88 2.32
CA GLU A 199 -21.64 -11.13 2.67
C GLU A 199 -22.07 -10.48 4.00
N GLN A 200 -21.16 -9.71 4.64
CA GLN A 200 -21.37 -9.04 5.93
C GLN A 200 -21.68 -10.01 7.10
N GLU A 201 -21.28 -11.26 6.98
CA GLU A 201 -21.40 -12.25 8.05
C GLU A 201 -20.25 -12.25 9.03
N LEU A 202 -19.11 -11.67 8.65
CA LEU A 202 -17.91 -11.46 9.46
C LEU A 202 -17.51 -9.99 9.41
N SER A 203 -17.03 -9.46 10.54
CA SER A 203 -16.60 -8.05 10.68
C SER A 203 -15.19 -7.79 10.17
N ASN A 204 -14.40 -8.84 9.95
CA ASN A 204 -13.01 -8.71 9.54
C ASN A 204 -12.64 -9.65 8.39
N VAL A 205 -11.53 -9.34 7.70
CA VAL A 205 -11.08 -10.06 6.51
C VAL A 205 -9.63 -10.54 6.66
N ILE A 206 -9.31 -11.65 5.99
CA ILE A 206 -7.96 -12.21 5.96
C ILE A 206 -7.19 -11.72 4.74
N SER A 207 -6.07 -11.04 4.99
CA SER A 207 -5.14 -10.61 3.95
C SER A 207 -4.15 -11.73 3.55
N VAL A 208 -3.44 -11.53 2.43
CA VAL A 208 -2.34 -12.42 2.03
C VAL A 208 -1.19 -12.44 3.06
N ARG A 209 -1.02 -11.36 3.85
CA ARG A 209 -0.04 -11.37 4.95
C ARG A 209 -0.38 -12.42 5.99
N HIS A 210 -1.66 -12.58 6.34
CA HIS A 210 -2.11 -13.60 7.30
C HIS A 210 -1.90 -15.02 6.76
N THR A 211 -2.20 -15.27 5.48
CA THR A 211 -1.97 -16.60 4.87
C THR A 211 -0.48 -16.95 4.81
N LEU A 212 0.40 -15.96 4.59
CA LEU A 212 1.85 -16.14 4.67
C LEU A 212 2.31 -16.46 6.10
N GLN A 213 1.75 -15.80 7.12
CA GLN A 213 2.04 -16.10 8.54
C GLN A 213 1.63 -17.52 8.90
N VAL A 214 0.43 -17.95 8.49
CA VAL A 214 -0.03 -19.35 8.69
C VAL A 214 0.95 -20.33 8.04
N ALA A 215 1.30 -20.09 6.78
CA ALA A 215 2.21 -20.96 6.05
C ALA A 215 3.61 -21.02 6.70
N SER A 216 4.10 -19.90 7.24
CA SER A 216 5.36 -19.84 7.98
C SER A 216 5.31 -20.71 9.24
N LEU A 217 4.24 -20.60 10.06
CA LEU A 217 4.08 -21.43 11.26
C LEU A 217 4.04 -22.93 10.94
N ILE A 218 3.37 -23.31 9.84
CA ILE A 218 3.35 -24.71 9.42
C ILE A 218 4.75 -25.18 9.02
N LYS A 219 5.53 -24.32 8.36
CA LYS A 219 6.91 -24.61 8.02
C LYS A 219 7.79 -24.80 9.26
N ASP A 220 7.49 -24.08 10.34
CA ASP A 220 8.17 -24.18 11.63
C ASP A 220 7.70 -25.39 12.46
N GLY A 221 6.79 -26.23 11.93
CA GLY A 221 6.38 -27.49 12.53
C GLY A 221 5.02 -27.47 13.24
N PHE A 222 4.26 -26.38 13.16
CA PHE A 222 2.88 -26.38 13.65
C PHE A 222 1.98 -27.20 12.71
N ASP A 223 0.97 -27.86 13.27
CA ASP A 223 -0.07 -28.47 12.46
C ASP A 223 -0.94 -27.39 11.77
N THR A 224 -1.60 -27.78 10.68
CA THR A 224 -2.33 -26.82 9.84
C THR A 224 -3.48 -26.13 10.60
N VAL A 225 -4.24 -26.87 11.39
CA VAL A 225 -5.38 -26.34 12.15
C VAL A 225 -4.89 -25.38 13.23
N GLY A 226 -3.90 -25.80 14.00
CA GLY A 226 -3.31 -24.98 15.06
C GLY A 226 -2.68 -23.69 14.54
N ALA A 227 -2.02 -23.72 13.38
CA ALA A 227 -1.46 -22.53 12.73
C ALA A 227 -2.58 -21.57 12.27
N LEU A 228 -3.63 -22.08 11.64
CA LEU A 228 -4.80 -21.30 11.24
C LEU A 228 -5.48 -20.65 12.45
N GLU A 229 -5.73 -21.41 13.50
CA GLU A 229 -6.34 -20.89 14.72
C GLU A 229 -5.49 -19.78 15.36
N LYS A 230 -4.18 -19.98 15.47
CA LYS A 230 -3.28 -19.00 16.11
C LYS A 230 -3.20 -17.67 15.37
N VAL A 231 -3.26 -17.66 14.04
CA VAL A 231 -3.13 -16.43 13.24
C VAL A 231 -4.49 -15.80 13.00
N ILE A 232 -5.53 -16.60 12.74
CA ILE A 232 -6.81 -16.09 12.25
C ILE A 232 -7.78 -15.75 13.39
N MET A 233 -7.88 -16.60 14.42
CA MET A 233 -8.84 -16.39 15.49
C MET A 233 -8.72 -15.06 16.24
N PRO A 234 -7.51 -14.52 16.50
CA PRO A 234 -7.37 -13.23 17.17
C PRO A 234 -7.90 -12.03 16.37
N LEU A 235 -8.15 -12.20 15.09
CA LEU A 235 -8.68 -11.14 14.21
C LEU A 235 -10.20 -10.94 14.36
N PHE A 236 -10.88 -11.84 15.08
CA PHE A 236 -12.33 -11.84 15.22
C PHE A 236 -12.75 -11.72 16.68
N ASP A 237 -13.83 -10.98 16.92
CA ASP A 237 -14.34 -10.77 18.26
C ASP A 237 -15.12 -11.98 18.80
N ASP A 238 -15.12 -12.09 20.12
CA ASP A 238 -15.82 -13.15 20.89
C ASP A 238 -17.04 -12.58 21.63
N ALA A 239 -17.73 -11.61 21.02
CA ALA A 239 -18.89 -10.96 21.63
C ALA A 239 -20.04 -11.93 21.88
N ILE A 240 -20.78 -11.69 22.97
CA ILE A 240 -21.88 -12.53 23.44
C ILE A 240 -23.01 -12.55 22.39
N GLY A 241 -23.33 -13.74 21.86
CA GLY A 241 -24.44 -13.96 20.92
C GLY A 241 -24.13 -14.99 19.86
N MET A 242 -23.67 -14.62 18.70
CA MET A 242 -23.08 -15.51 17.69
C MET A 242 -21.62 -15.11 17.53
N SER A 243 -20.75 -15.81 18.26
CA SER A 243 -19.32 -15.55 18.20
C SER A 243 -18.79 -15.78 16.78
N GLU A 244 -18.24 -14.74 16.17
CA GLU A 244 -17.57 -14.84 14.86
C GLU A 244 -16.48 -15.90 14.89
N ARG A 245 -15.80 -16.05 16.04
CA ARG A 245 -14.81 -17.11 16.26
C ARG A 245 -15.39 -18.51 16.07
N THR A 246 -16.63 -18.74 16.51
CA THR A 246 -17.30 -20.04 16.31
C THR A 246 -17.52 -20.33 14.82
N LYS A 247 -17.96 -19.32 14.04
CA LYS A 247 -18.09 -19.44 12.59
C LYS A 247 -16.72 -19.72 11.93
N VAL A 248 -15.71 -18.92 12.27
CA VAL A 248 -14.36 -19.08 11.73
C VAL A 248 -13.77 -20.45 12.07
N LYS A 249 -13.99 -20.94 13.32
CA LYS A 249 -13.54 -22.27 13.74
C LYS A 249 -14.22 -23.38 12.92
N SER A 250 -15.51 -23.24 12.63
CA SER A 250 -16.20 -24.21 11.78
C SER A 250 -15.69 -24.19 10.33
N ILE A 251 -15.33 -23.03 9.81
CA ILE A 251 -14.71 -22.93 8.47
C ILE A 251 -13.34 -23.61 8.45
N ILE A 252 -12.52 -23.41 9.48
CA ILE A 252 -11.20 -24.06 9.59
C ILE A 252 -11.35 -25.58 9.65
N ALA A 253 -12.32 -26.07 10.43
CA ALA A 253 -12.54 -27.52 10.59
C ALA A 253 -13.12 -28.19 9.33
N ALA A 254 -13.85 -27.46 8.49
CA ALA A 254 -14.49 -27.97 7.27
C ALA A 254 -13.58 -28.00 6.03
N ASN A 255 -12.39 -27.41 6.08
CA ASN A 255 -11.49 -27.23 4.95
C ASN A 255 -10.08 -27.80 5.20
#